data_139ecd0b1a72cc9ca85f0c67ecfd9a77
#
_entry.id   139ecd0b1a72cc9ca85f0c67ecfd9a77
#
_cell.length_a   1.000
_cell.length_b   1.000
_cell.length_c   1.000
_cell.angle_alpha   90.00
_cell.angle_beta   90.00
_cell.angle_gamma   90.00
#
_symmetry.space_group_name_H-M   'P 1'
#
loop_
_entity.id
_entity.type
_entity.pdbx_description
1 polymer ?
#
loop_
_entity_poly.entity_id
_entity_poly.type
_entity_poly.pdbx_seq_one_letter_code
_entity_poly.pdbx_strand_id
1 'polypeptide(L)'
;MINLDFIKKVCVYCACILVIFSLKTFEFDFKNSNKEFQKVSNKNYIQQNKIQNEFIYERKNNNEITDSSYANKIDENIWRLEIPKIELYADINEGTSEEILNKYVGHFEETSIFDGNIGLAGHNRGYPVNYFARLKELEIGDLIYYIYKGKKSEYRVELKEIIQDTNWNFLEPTKENKLTLITCVEDKPNLRRCIQAIEQK
;
A
#
# COMPACT_ATOMS: atom_id res chain seq x y z
N MET A 1 26.64 -34.24 44.66
CA MET A 1 25.33 -33.56 44.69
C MET A 1 25.33 -32.45 43.68
N ILE A 2 24.51 -32.56 42.64
CA ILE A 2 24.39 -31.52 41.61
C ILE A 2 23.62 -30.36 42.23
N ASN A 3 24.14 -29.13 42.10
CA ASN A 3 23.55 -27.94 42.68
C ASN A 3 22.20 -27.62 42.00
N LEU A 4 21.12 -27.67 42.76
CA LEU A 4 19.75 -27.44 42.30
C LEU A 4 19.57 -26.04 41.66
N ASP A 5 20.31 -25.03 42.14
CA ASP A 5 20.31 -23.67 41.59
C ASP A 5 20.99 -23.59 40.24
N PHE A 6 21.98 -24.41 39.98
CA PHE A 6 22.61 -24.53 38.67
C PHE A 6 21.62 -25.10 37.63
N ILE A 7 20.88 -26.16 37.99
CA ILE A 7 19.87 -26.76 37.10
C ILE A 7 18.77 -25.76 36.81
N LYS A 8 18.26 -25.01 37.79
CA LYS A 8 17.23 -23.96 37.54
C LYS A 8 17.71 -22.87 36.55
N LYS A 9 18.94 -22.39 36.70
CA LYS A 9 19.53 -21.40 35.80
C LYS A 9 19.66 -21.93 34.36
N VAL A 10 20.10 -23.19 34.22
CA VAL A 10 20.19 -23.82 32.89
C VAL A 10 18.81 -23.99 32.25
N CYS A 11 17.78 -24.40 33.00
CA CYS A 11 16.42 -24.51 32.48
C CYS A 11 15.83 -23.17 32.01
N VAL A 12 16.05 -22.09 32.78
CA VAL A 12 15.61 -20.75 32.40
C VAL A 12 16.32 -20.29 31.10
N TYR A 13 17.62 -20.54 31.00
CA TYR A 13 18.40 -20.17 29.82
C TYR A 13 17.94 -20.93 28.58
N CYS A 14 17.69 -22.24 28.70
CA CYS A 14 17.12 -23.04 27.60
C CYS A 14 15.72 -22.57 27.20
N ALA A 15 14.85 -22.23 28.14
CA ALA A 15 13.53 -21.69 27.88
C ALA A 15 13.60 -20.37 27.13
N CYS A 16 14.50 -19.45 27.50
CA CYS A 16 14.71 -18.18 26.79
C CYS A 16 15.20 -18.41 25.36
N ILE A 17 16.11 -19.36 25.13
CA ILE A 17 16.59 -19.71 23.78
C ILE A 17 15.44 -20.23 22.90
N LEU A 18 14.58 -21.09 23.43
CA LEU A 18 13.43 -21.63 22.71
C LEU A 18 12.43 -20.54 22.35
N VAL A 19 12.18 -19.58 23.24
CA VAL A 19 11.30 -18.43 22.95
C VAL A 19 11.89 -17.55 21.85
N ILE A 20 13.18 -17.23 21.91
CA ILE A 20 13.86 -16.43 20.89
C ILE A 20 13.83 -17.15 19.53
N PHE A 21 14.03 -18.48 19.53
CA PHE A 21 13.99 -19.26 18.30
C PHE A 21 12.58 -19.29 17.69
N SER A 22 11.53 -19.47 18.50
CA SER A 22 10.15 -19.46 18.03
C SER A 22 9.71 -18.09 17.50
N LEU A 23 10.18 -16.99 18.11
CA LEU A 23 9.92 -15.64 17.61
C LEU A 23 10.59 -15.40 16.24
N LYS A 24 11.83 -15.86 16.06
CA LYS A 24 12.52 -15.74 14.75
C LYS A 24 11.88 -16.57 13.66
N THR A 25 11.41 -17.78 13.95
CA THR A 25 10.68 -18.60 12.98
C THR A 25 9.34 -17.96 12.61
N PHE A 26 8.62 -17.42 13.58
CA PHE A 26 7.36 -16.70 13.34
C PHE A 26 7.57 -15.46 12.44
N GLU A 27 8.60 -14.65 12.72
CA GLU A 27 8.94 -13.50 11.86
C GLU A 27 9.33 -13.92 10.44
N PHE A 28 10.04 -15.04 10.29
CA PHE A 28 10.44 -15.57 8.99
C PHE A 28 9.23 -16.05 8.18
N ASP A 29 8.31 -16.81 8.80
CA ASP A 29 7.11 -17.32 8.16
C ASP A 29 6.15 -16.19 7.78
N PHE A 30 5.99 -15.19 8.66
CA PHE A 30 5.19 -13.99 8.40
C PHE A 30 5.74 -13.19 7.22
N LYS A 31 7.07 -13.02 7.13
CA LYS A 31 7.72 -12.30 6.02
C LYS A 31 7.59 -13.05 4.68
N ASN A 32 7.63 -14.36 4.71
CA ASN A 32 7.44 -15.19 3.52
C ASN A 32 5.98 -15.18 3.05
N SER A 33 5.03 -15.27 3.98
CA SER A 33 3.60 -15.21 3.68
C SER A 33 3.20 -13.88 3.00
N ASN A 34 3.75 -12.76 3.50
CA ASN A 34 3.54 -11.44 2.89
C ASN A 34 4.14 -11.33 1.48
N LYS A 35 5.34 -11.89 1.27
CA LYS A 35 5.95 -11.91 -0.07
C LYS A 35 5.12 -12.73 -1.06
N GLU A 36 4.59 -13.85 -0.63
CA GLU A 36 3.79 -14.73 -1.47
C GLU A 36 2.43 -14.10 -1.81
N PHE A 37 1.78 -13.44 -0.85
CA PHE A 37 0.55 -12.68 -1.08
C PHE A 37 0.75 -11.54 -2.09
N GLN A 38 1.79 -10.74 -1.94
CA GLN A 38 2.13 -9.67 -2.89
C GLN A 38 2.45 -10.22 -4.29
N LYS A 39 3.14 -11.37 -4.35
CA LYS A 39 3.47 -12.04 -5.61
C LYS A 39 2.22 -12.56 -6.33
N VAL A 40 1.27 -13.11 -5.59
CA VAL A 40 -0.01 -13.60 -6.14
C VAL A 40 -0.88 -12.43 -6.61
N SER A 41 -0.96 -11.36 -5.82
CA SER A 41 -1.69 -10.14 -6.18
C SER A 41 -1.12 -9.51 -7.46
N ASN A 42 0.20 -9.35 -7.54
CA ASN A 42 0.87 -8.84 -8.74
C ASN A 42 0.69 -9.76 -9.96
N LYS A 43 0.74 -11.09 -9.76
CA LYS A 43 0.56 -12.05 -10.86
C LYS A 43 -0.85 -11.96 -11.45
N ASN A 44 -1.86 -11.85 -10.61
CA ASN A 44 -3.25 -11.68 -11.03
C ASN A 44 -3.46 -10.37 -11.79
N TYR A 45 -2.85 -9.27 -11.32
CA TYR A 45 -2.89 -7.98 -11.98
C TYR A 45 -2.21 -8.00 -13.35
N ILE A 46 -0.99 -8.59 -13.45
CA ILE A 46 -0.27 -8.73 -14.72
C ILE A 46 -1.08 -9.58 -15.71
N GLN A 47 -1.72 -10.64 -15.24
CA GLN A 47 -2.56 -11.51 -16.06
C GLN A 47 -3.79 -10.77 -16.59
N GLN A 48 -4.47 -9.98 -15.74
CA GLN A 48 -5.60 -9.15 -16.14
C GLN A 48 -5.20 -8.10 -17.17
N ASN A 49 -4.08 -7.40 -16.96
CA ASN A 49 -3.57 -6.40 -17.91
C ASN A 49 -3.15 -7.04 -19.26
N LYS A 50 -2.59 -8.25 -19.23
CA LYS A 50 -2.24 -8.98 -20.45
C LYS A 50 -3.49 -9.32 -21.26
N ILE A 51 -4.54 -9.81 -20.62
CA ILE A 51 -5.83 -10.09 -21.22
C ILE A 51 -6.44 -8.80 -21.79
N GLN A 52 -6.41 -7.70 -21.04
CA GLN A 52 -6.92 -6.40 -21.48
C GLN A 52 -6.15 -5.87 -22.70
N ASN A 53 -4.83 -5.99 -22.71
CA ASN A 53 -4.00 -5.56 -23.84
C ASN A 53 -4.17 -6.46 -25.08
N GLU A 54 -4.35 -7.76 -24.91
CA GLU A 54 -4.69 -8.68 -26.01
C GLU A 54 -6.05 -8.32 -26.62
N PHE A 55 -7.06 -8.02 -25.80
CA PHE A 55 -8.36 -7.53 -26.27
C PHE A 55 -8.27 -6.21 -27.04
N ILE A 56 -7.43 -5.29 -26.60
CA ILE A 56 -7.21 -4.01 -27.29
C ILE A 56 -6.48 -4.21 -28.63
N TYR A 57 -5.51 -5.12 -28.67
CA TYR A 57 -4.75 -5.44 -29.88
C TYR A 57 -5.62 -6.14 -30.94
N GLU A 58 -6.44 -7.11 -30.54
CA GLU A 58 -7.36 -7.79 -31.44
C GLU A 58 -8.44 -6.84 -32.01
N ARG A 59 -8.93 -5.88 -31.22
CA ARG A 59 -9.85 -4.85 -31.68
C ARG A 59 -9.24 -3.88 -32.71
N LYS A 60 -7.95 -3.58 -32.60
CA LYS A 60 -7.25 -2.71 -33.59
C LYS A 60 -7.07 -3.40 -34.93
N ASN A 61 -7.02 -4.71 -34.95
CA ASN A 61 -6.79 -5.49 -36.16
C ASN A 61 -8.07 -5.91 -36.88
N ASN A 62 -9.21 -5.95 -36.17
CA ASN A 62 -10.50 -6.24 -36.75
C ASN A 62 -11.28 -4.92 -36.96
N ASN A 63 -11.16 -4.32 -38.16
CA ASN A 63 -11.95 -3.19 -38.58
C ASN A 63 -13.42 -3.60 -38.80
N GLU A 64 -14.16 -3.92 -37.76
CA GLU A 64 -15.60 -4.02 -37.80
C GLU A 64 -16.24 -3.18 -36.68
N ILE A 65 -16.86 -2.09 -37.16
CA ILE A 65 -17.75 -1.22 -36.40
C ILE A 65 -19.06 -1.99 -36.24
N THR A 66 -19.38 -2.39 -35.05
CA THR A 66 -20.77 -2.44 -34.53
C THR A 66 -20.81 -2.70 -33.06
N ASP A 67 -21.55 -1.84 -32.41
CA ASP A 67 -22.08 -1.92 -31.07
C ASP A 67 -21.24 -1.32 -29.94
N SER A 68 -21.59 -0.06 -29.65
CA SER A 68 -21.04 0.79 -28.60
C SER A 68 -21.40 0.36 -27.16
N SER A 69 -21.95 -0.84 -26.94
CA SER A 69 -22.42 -1.30 -25.64
C SER A 69 -21.39 -2.09 -24.82
N TYR A 70 -20.25 -2.48 -25.44
CA TYR A 70 -19.16 -3.19 -24.74
C TYR A 70 -17.85 -2.39 -24.60
N ALA A 71 -17.84 -1.15 -25.08
CA ALA A 71 -16.73 -0.25 -24.85
C ALA A 71 -16.77 0.20 -23.38
N ASN A 72 -15.80 -0.28 -22.59
CA ASN A 72 -15.53 0.19 -21.24
C ASN A 72 -16.63 -0.07 -20.20
N LYS A 73 -16.92 -1.32 -19.88
CA LYS A 73 -17.30 -1.61 -18.49
C LYS A 73 -16.03 -1.47 -17.64
N ILE A 74 -15.56 -0.23 -17.48
CA ILE A 74 -14.67 0.15 -16.39
C ILE A 74 -15.51 -0.19 -15.17
N ASP A 75 -15.01 -1.10 -14.34
CA ASP A 75 -15.71 -1.47 -13.12
C ASP A 75 -15.82 -0.22 -12.25
N GLU A 76 -17.01 0.38 -12.22
CA GLU A 76 -17.31 1.61 -11.48
C GLU A 76 -17.08 1.45 -9.96
N ASN A 77 -16.83 0.22 -9.51
CA ASN A 77 -16.55 -0.08 -8.11
C ASN A 77 -15.05 -0.09 -7.77
N ILE A 78 -14.15 0.09 -8.75
CA ILE A 78 -12.71 0.09 -8.46
C ILE A 78 -12.31 1.39 -7.76
N TRP A 79 -11.72 1.21 -6.59
CA TRP A 79 -10.99 2.25 -5.86
C TRP A 79 -9.59 1.72 -5.55
N ARG A 80 -8.55 2.24 -6.22
CA ARG A 80 -7.22 1.64 -6.22
C ARG A 80 -6.10 2.66 -6.30
N LEU A 81 -5.00 2.33 -5.61
CA LEU A 81 -3.71 3.01 -5.69
C LEU A 81 -2.71 2.11 -6.42
N GLU A 82 -2.02 2.67 -7.42
CA GLU A 82 -0.92 2.00 -8.12
C GLU A 82 0.33 2.85 -8.06
N ILE A 83 1.45 2.27 -7.64
CA ILE A 83 2.77 2.93 -7.61
C ILE A 83 3.79 1.99 -8.26
N PRO A 84 4.02 2.09 -9.59
CA PRO A 84 4.83 1.13 -10.36
C PRO A 84 6.25 0.96 -9.83
N LYS A 85 6.92 2.05 -9.43
CA LYS A 85 8.30 2.01 -8.94
C LYS A 85 8.51 1.05 -7.77
N ILE A 86 7.53 0.92 -6.90
CA ILE A 86 7.58 0.05 -5.73
C ILE A 86 6.69 -1.19 -5.88
N GLU A 87 6.18 -1.44 -7.09
CA GLU A 87 5.30 -2.57 -7.41
C GLU A 87 4.07 -2.65 -6.49
N LEU A 88 3.52 -1.47 -6.12
CA LEU A 88 2.34 -1.40 -5.26
C LEU A 88 1.08 -1.33 -6.11
N TYR A 89 0.16 -2.24 -5.84
CA TYR A 89 -1.19 -2.31 -6.41
C TYR A 89 -2.13 -2.68 -5.26
N ALA A 90 -2.87 -1.71 -4.75
CA ALA A 90 -3.67 -1.90 -3.54
C ALA A 90 -5.06 -1.28 -3.70
N ASP A 91 -6.07 -2.02 -3.32
CA ASP A 91 -7.42 -1.50 -3.23
C ASP A 91 -7.51 -0.55 -2.02
N ILE A 92 -8.30 0.52 -2.19
CA ILE A 92 -8.55 1.53 -1.17
C ILE A 92 -9.91 1.27 -0.54
N ASN A 93 -10.03 1.55 0.75
CA ASN A 93 -11.30 1.55 1.46
C ASN A 93 -11.41 2.79 2.35
N GLU A 94 -12.64 3.19 2.64
CA GLU A 94 -12.93 4.32 3.52
C GLU A 94 -12.51 4.02 4.95
N GLY A 95 -11.90 5.01 5.62
CA GLY A 95 -11.44 4.94 7.00
C GLY A 95 -10.00 4.44 7.17
N THR A 96 -9.45 4.73 8.37
CA THR A 96 -8.07 4.40 8.74
C THR A 96 -7.99 3.55 10.00
N SER A 97 -9.07 2.84 10.34
CA SER A 97 -9.07 1.89 11.46
C SER A 97 -8.09 0.72 11.20
N GLU A 98 -7.65 0.08 12.27
CA GLU A 98 -6.76 -1.08 12.17
C GLU A 98 -7.38 -2.20 11.30
N GLU A 99 -8.70 -2.41 11.41
CA GLU A 99 -9.40 -3.41 10.61
C GLU A 99 -9.30 -3.12 9.10
N ILE A 100 -9.44 -1.86 8.70
CA ILE A 100 -9.31 -1.41 7.31
C ILE A 100 -7.85 -1.54 6.86
N LEU A 101 -6.91 -0.98 7.61
CA LEU A 101 -5.49 -0.96 7.24
C LEU A 101 -4.86 -2.36 7.20
N ASN A 102 -5.42 -3.35 7.89
CA ASN A 102 -4.99 -4.74 7.82
C ASN A 102 -5.38 -5.44 6.50
N LYS A 103 -6.18 -4.80 5.63
CA LYS A 103 -6.67 -5.37 4.36
C LYS A 103 -6.47 -4.45 3.16
N TYR A 104 -6.52 -3.14 3.38
CA TYR A 104 -6.60 -2.10 2.34
C TYR A 104 -5.62 -0.96 2.61
N VAL A 105 -5.41 -0.12 1.62
CA VAL A 105 -5.01 1.26 1.84
C VAL A 105 -6.23 2.01 2.35
N GLY A 106 -6.11 2.72 3.47
CA GLY A 106 -7.21 3.46 4.08
C GLY A 106 -7.27 4.89 3.57
N HIS A 107 -8.48 5.40 3.34
CA HIS A 107 -8.72 6.81 3.04
C HIS A 107 -9.04 7.57 4.32
N PHE A 108 -8.47 8.76 4.50
CA PHE A 108 -8.83 9.67 5.60
C PHE A 108 -10.19 10.31 5.29
N GLU A 109 -11.21 9.97 6.06
CA GLU A 109 -12.62 10.35 5.85
C GLU A 109 -12.82 11.87 5.77
N GLU A 110 -11.95 12.65 6.43
CA GLU A 110 -11.98 14.11 6.44
C GLU A 110 -11.36 14.75 5.20
N THR A 111 -10.77 13.96 4.31
CA THR A 111 -10.12 14.44 3.09
C THR A 111 -11.01 14.25 1.86
N SER A 112 -10.63 14.82 0.75
CA SER A 112 -11.36 14.66 -0.51
C SER A 112 -11.18 13.25 -1.09
N ILE A 113 -12.21 12.75 -1.78
CA ILE A 113 -12.11 11.49 -2.55
C ILE A 113 -11.70 11.74 -4.00
N PHE A 114 -11.97 12.93 -4.54
CA PHE A 114 -11.86 13.15 -5.98
C PHE A 114 -11.09 14.40 -6.38
N ASP A 115 -11.42 15.55 -5.78
CA ASP A 115 -10.79 16.84 -6.07
C ASP A 115 -10.10 17.37 -4.81
N GLY A 116 -9.06 18.19 -4.97
CA GLY A 116 -8.31 18.72 -3.84
C GLY A 116 -7.32 17.71 -3.27
N ASN A 117 -7.17 17.68 -1.95
CA ASN A 117 -6.19 16.82 -1.27
C ASN A 117 -6.81 15.49 -0.86
N ILE A 118 -6.37 14.40 -1.47
CA ILE A 118 -6.80 13.04 -1.17
C ILE A 118 -5.78 12.42 -0.20
N GLY A 119 -6.19 12.13 1.02
CA GLY A 119 -5.34 11.55 2.06
C GLY A 119 -5.46 10.03 2.15
N LEU A 120 -4.36 9.32 2.07
CA LEU A 120 -4.30 7.87 2.16
C LEU A 120 -3.31 7.39 3.22
N ALA A 121 -3.69 6.35 3.96
CA ALA A 121 -2.86 5.70 4.97
C ALA A 121 -2.59 4.23 4.64
N GLY A 122 -1.47 3.72 5.10
CA GLY A 122 -1.16 2.29 5.00
C GLY A 122 -0.07 1.89 6.00
N HIS A 123 -0.10 0.64 6.42
CA HIS A 123 0.93 0.12 7.31
C HIS A 123 2.31 0.04 6.65
N ASN A 124 3.35 0.32 7.45
CA ASN A 124 4.75 0.20 7.05
C ASN A 124 5.30 -1.21 7.34
N ARG A 125 5.06 -1.75 8.55
CA ARG A 125 5.55 -3.06 8.98
C ARG A 125 4.76 -3.62 10.17
N GLY A 126 4.93 -4.94 10.43
CA GLY A 126 4.40 -5.59 11.63
C GLY A 126 2.93 -5.97 11.58
N TYR A 127 2.29 -5.81 10.42
CA TYR A 127 0.86 -6.09 10.22
C TYR A 127 0.65 -7.13 9.11
N PRO A 128 -0.55 -7.70 8.97
CA PRO A 128 -0.87 -8.68 7.91
C PRO A 128 -0.52 -8.20 6.52
N VAL A 129 -0.82 -6.94 6.21
CA VAL A 129 -0.39 -6.28 4.99
C VAL A 129 0.35 -4.97 5.31
N ASN A 130 1.38 -4.65 4.54
CA ASN A 130 2.24 -3.49 4.76
C ASN A 130 2.42 -2.74 3.44
N TYR A 131 1.32 -2.22 2.90
CA TYR A 131 1.28 -1.59 1.57
C TYR A 131 2.29 -0.44 1.45
N PHE A 132 2.54 0.31 2.53
CA PHE A 132 3.42 1.47 2.50
C PHE A 132 4.84 1.19 3.01
N ALA A 133 5.25 -0.08 3.13
CA ALA A 133 6.59 -0.46 3.56
C ALA A 133 7.70 0.12 2.68
N ARG A 134 7.44 0.26 1.37
CA ARG A 134 8.40 0.73 0.38
C ARG A 134 8.23 2.20 -0.02
N LEU A 135 7.32 2.97 0.60
CA LEU A 135 7.19 4.41 0.30
C LEU A 135 8.49 5.22 0.48
N LYS A 136 9.41 4.73 1.32
CA LYS A 136 10.74 5.32 1.50
C LYS A 136 11.60 5.33 0.22
N GLU A 137 11.31 4.43 -0.72
CA GLU A 137 12.04 4.27 -1.99
C GLU A 137 11.58 5.25 -3.08
N LEU A 138 10.45 5.94 -2.87
CA LEU A 138 9.97 6.95 -3.81
C LEU A 138 10.89 8.17 -3.80
N GLU A 139 11.05 8.77 -4.98
CA GLU A 139 11.79 10.00 -5.19
C GLU A 139 10.89 11.05 -5.86
N ILE A 140 11.30 12.32 -5.76
CA ILE A 140 10.64 13.41 -6.49
C ILE A 140 10.59 13.07 -7.98
N GLY A 141 9.44 13.23 -8.60
CA GLY A 141 9.19 12.91 -10.01
C GLY A 141 8.62 11.52 -10.28
N ASP A 142 8.58 10.61 -9.29
CA ASP A 142 7.96 9.29 -9.46
C ASP A 142 6.45 9.39 -9.68
N LEU A 143 5.92 8.44 -10.45
CA LEU A 143 4.51 8.38 -10.80
C LEU A 143 3.70 7.55 -9.81
N ILE A 144 2.50 8.06 -9.52
CA ILE A 144 1.46 7.41 -8.73
C ILE A 144 0.17 7.51 -9.53
N TYR A 145 -0.59 6.42 -9.62
CA TYR A 145 -1.90 6.40 -10.23
C TYR A 145 -2.97 6.18 -9.17
N TYR A 146 -3.99 7.00 -9.22
CA TYR A 146 -5.18 6.88 -8.40
C TYR A 146 -6.36 6.58 -9.29
N ILE A 147 -7.07 5.48 -9.02
CA ILE A 147 -8.20 5.02 -9.79
C ILE A 147 -9.44 5.07 -8.90
N TYR A 148 -10.44 5.84 -9.30
CA TYR A 148 -11.72 5.94 -8.62
C TYR A 148 -12.86 5.99 -9.62
N LYS A 149 -13.86 5.11 -9.47
CA LYS A 149 -15.04 5.01 -10.33
C LYS A 149 -14.70 5.06 -11.82
N GLY A 150 -13.69 4.28 -12.20
CA GLY A 150 -13.28 4.16 -13.60
C GLY A 150 -12.43 5.31 -14.14
N LYS A 151 -12.23 6.38 -13.39
CA LYS A 151 -11.29 7.44 -13.76
C LYS A 151 -9.91 7.11 -13.19
N LYS A 152 -8.90 7.06 -14.05
CA LYS A 152 -7.48 6.96 -13.65
C LYS A 152 -6.83 8.32 -13.76
N SER A 153 -6.35 8.84 -12.63
CA SER A 153 -5.59 10.09 -12.54
C SER A 153 -4.11 9.77 -12.28
N GLU A 154 -3.23 10.49 -12.96
CA GLU A 154 -1.78 10.42 -12.79
C GLU A 154 -1.30 11.52 -11.86
N TYR A 155 -0.51 11.15 -10.87
CA TYR A 155 0.11 12.07 -9.92
C TYR A 155 1.63 11.93 -9.97
N ARG A 156 2.34 13.02 -9.78
CA ARG A 156 3.81 13.05 -9.71
C ARG A 156 4.27 13.50 -8.33
N VAL A 157 5.17 12.74 -7.72
CA VAL A 157 5.71 13.06 -6.39
C VAL A 157 6.45 14.39 -6.43
N GLU A 158 6.07 15.32 -5.55
CA GLU A 158 6.70 16.63 -5.41
C GLU A 158 7.28 16.87 -4.00
N LEU A 159 6.79 16.15 -2.99
CA LEU A 159 7.26 16.32 -1.63
C LEU A 159 7.45 14.96 -0.95
N LYS A 160 8.49 14.89 -0.13
CA LYS A 160 8.86 13.70 0.62
C LYS A 160 9.46 14.14 1.95
N GLU A 161 8.70 14.00 3.04
CA GLU A 161 9.10 14.50 4.36
C GLU A 161 8.85 13.47 5.46
N ILE A 162 9.54 13.69 6.58
CA ILE A 162 9.24 13.04 7.87
C ILE A 162 8.62 14.11 8.77
N ILE A 163 7.40 13.88 9.18
CA ILE A 163 6.58 14.80 9.95
C ILE A 163 6.27 14.22 11.35
N GLN A 164 5.84 15.07 12.27
CA GLN A 164 5.29 14.63 13.56
C GLN A 164 3.92 13.97 13.32
N ASP A 165 3.57 12.97 14.11
CA ASP A 165 2.27 12.29 14.03
C ASP A 165 1.08 13.17 14.42
N THR A 166 1.33 14.32 15.00
CA THR A 166 0.36 15.37 15.33
C THR A 166 0.22 16.46 14.25
N ASN A 167 1.02 16.40 13.18
CA ASN A 167 1.00 17.41 12.12
C ASN A 167 0.01 17.04 11.00
N TRP A 168 -1.24 17.44 11.18
CA TRP A 168 -2.35 17.19 10.25
C TRP A 168 -2.44 18.20 9.08
N ASN A 169 -1.60 19.25 9.06
CA ASN A 169 -1.65 20.29 8.02
C ASN A 169 -1.43 19.71 6.61
N PHE A 170 -0.74 18.57 6.50
CA PHE A 170 -0.55 17.88 5.22
C PHE A 170 -1.83 17.27 4.64
N LEU A 171 -2.88 17.15 5.44
CA LEU A 171 -4.19 16.64 5.01
C LEU A 171 -5.22 17.76 4.80
N GLU A 172 -4.85 19.03 5.01
CA GLU A 172 -5.75 20.15 4.78
C GLU A 172 -6.23 20.22 3.32
N PRO A 173 -7.45 20.71 3.09
CA PRO A 173 -7.98 20.90 1.73
C PRO A 173 -7.10 21.81 0.89
N THR A 174 -6.92 21.46 -0.38
CA THR A 174 -6.15 22.25 -1.35
C THR A 174 -6.99 22.58 -2.58
N LYS A 175 -6.63 23.63 -3.31
CA LYS A 175 -7.23 23.94 -4.61
C LYS A 175 -6.66 23.07 -5.73
N GLU A 176 -5.42 22.66 -5.59
CA GLU A 176 -4.75 21.75 -6.50
C GLU A 176 -5.11 20.31 -6.15
N ASN A 177 -5.27 19.47 -7.17
CA ASN A 177 -5.48 18.05 -6.96
C ASN A 177 -4.18 17.42 -6.48
N LYS A 178 -4.20 16.96 -5.24
CA LYS A 178 -3.05 16.45 -4.51
C LYS A 178 -3.37 15.07 -3.93
N LEU A 179 -2.39 14.20 -3.92
CA LEU A 179 -2.45 12.91 -3.24
C LEU A 179 -1.42 12.91 -2.12
N THR A 180 -1.88 12.68 -0.89
CA THR A 180 -1.04 12.64 0.31
C THR A 180 -1.02 11.23 0.89
N LEU A 181 0.15 10.59 0.92
CA LEU A 181 0.35 9.25 1.47
C LEU A 181 1.05 9.32 2.81
N ILE A 182 0.44 8.74 3.85
CA ILE A 182 0.96 8.76 5.23
C ILE A 182 1.22 7.34 5.73
N THR A 183 2.40 7.13 6.32
CA THR A 183 2.73 5.88 7.01
C THR A 183 3.63 6.12 8.21
N CYS A 184 3.71 5.13 9.12
CA CYS A 184 4.64 5.17 10.24
C CYS A 184 6.10 5.15 9.77
N VAL A 185 7.00 5.67 10.60
CA VAL A 185 8.46 5.53 10.43
C VAL A 185 8.97 4.41 11.34
N GLU A 186 9.82 3.54 10.81
CA GLU A 186 10.40 2.44 11.57
C GLU A 186 11.10 2.95 12.83
N ASP A 187 10.81 2.32 13.98
CA ASP A 187 11.42 2.62 15.30
C ASP A 187 11.24 4.07 15.80
N LYS A 188 10.32 4.84 15.19
CA LYS A 188 10.00 6.21 15.57
C LYS A 188 8.48 6.40 15.68
N PRO A 189 7.86 6.05 16.80
CA PRO A 189 6.40 6.00 16.94
C PRO A 189 5.71 7.35 16.72
N ASN A 190 6.37 8.46 17.05
CA ASN A 190 5.85 9.83 16.92
C ASN A 190 6.12 10.46 15.54
N LEU A 191 6.69 9.69 14.59
CA LEU A 191 6.97 10.22 13.25
C LEU A 191 6.19 9.49 12.19
N ARG A 192 5.84 10.25 11.14
CA ARG A 192 5.19 9.72 9.94
C ARG A 192 6.02 10.09 8.72
N ARG A 193 6.05 9.20 7.75
CA ARG A 193 6.50 9.51 6.40
C ARG A 193 5.32 10.07 5.62
N CYS A 194 5.50 11.26 5.09
CA CYS A 194 4.55 11.95 4.23
C CYS A 194 5.13 12.04 2.82
N ILE A 195 4.38 11.57 1.84
CA ILE A 195 4.63 11.75 0.41
C ILE A 195 3.47 12.56 -0.15
N GLN A 196 3.76 13.67 -0.84
CA GLN A 196 2.74 14.38 -1.60
C GLN A 196 3.05 14.36 -3.08
N ALA A 197 2.01 14.13 -3.88
CA ALA A 197 2.08 14.12 -5.33
C ALA A 197 0.97 15.02 -5.91
N ILE A 198 1.25 15.68 -7.04
CA ILE A 198 0.33 16.59 -7.72
C ILE A 198 -0.17 15.96 -9.00
N GLU A 199 -1.47 16.11 -9.28
CA GLU A 199 -2.11 15.59 -10.50
C GLU A 199 -1.48 16.21 -11.73
N GLN A 200 -1.15 15.38 -12.71
CA GLN A 200 -0.65 15.79 -14.01
C GLN A 200 -1.84 15.98 -14.96
N LYS A 201 -1.90 17.13 -15.64
CA LYS A 201 -2.97 17.49 -16.59
C LYS A 201 -2.66 17.01 -17.99
#